data_a58859c852b8b7af53294d4daee66003
#
_entry.id   a58859c852b8b7af53294d4daee66003
#
_cell.length_a   1.000
_cell.length_b   1.000
_cell.length_c   1.000
_cell.angle_alpha   90.00
_cell.angle_beta   90.00
_cell.angle_gamma   90.00
#
_symmetry.space_group_name_H-M   'P 1'
#
loop_
_entity.id
_entity.type
_entity.pdbx_description
1 polymer ?
#
loop_
_entity_poly.entity_id
_entity_poly.type
_entity_poly.pdbx_seq_one_letter_code
_entity_poly.pdbx_strand_id
1 'polypeptide(L)'
;MMTTTTRLMRAAAGALALGASLFSVPAFAAATTYPVTIKNCGRDLTFARAPQRAVSLGQSTTEILYLLGLADRTVGTAVWLGPVLKGYEEANAKVPRLADNDPSFESVISRKPDIVTVQFQWHVGPKGTVGTIEQFADLKIPVYTSPSDCIGKDNSSGGDGVRVDAFSMDLIYQEIRDLAQIFDVQDKGETVIADLKAREQAARQKVASANGKLSAVFWFSSANPAADPYVAGRNGAPGYVMKALGIRNIIESDEEWPTIGWETIAKADPAIIVAARMDRRRYPADDIAVKHQFLKTDPVTSLMTAVKENRVVDLDAQTMNPTIRTIDGIEALADAIAELSLPR
;
A
#
# COMPACT_ATOMS: atom_id res chain seq x y z
N MET A 1 -95.56 19.30 -7.74
CA MET A 1 -94.52 19.08 -6.83
C MET A 1 -93.25 18.73 -7.62
N MET A 2 -92.39 19.74 -7.84
CA MET A 2 -91.20 19.63 -8.69
C MET A 2 -89.93 19.53 -7.74
N THR A 3 -89.19 18.47 -7.89
CA THR A 3 -87.94 18.28 -7.21
C THR A 3 -86.81 18.55 -8.21
N THR A 4 -86.00 19.59 -7.89
CA THR A 4 -84.87 20.05 -8.72
C THR A 4 -83.60 19.32 -8.19
N THR A 5 -82.96 18.61 -9.11
CA THR A 5 -81.66 17.90 -8.79
C THR A 5 -80.50 18.77 -9.28
N THR A 6 -79.67 19.25 -8.33
CA THR A 6 -78.45 20.01 -8.63
C THR A 6 -77.28 19.04 -8.85
N ARG A 7 -76.62 19.11 -10.00
CA ARG A 7 -75.35 18.39 -10.30
C ARG A 7 -74.17 19.24 -9.88
N LEU A 8 -73.34 18.71 -8.96
CA LEU A 8 -72.01 19.23 -8.67
C LEU A 8 -71.02 18.76 -9.72
N MET A 9 -70.40 19.67 -10.44
CA MET A 9 -69.19 19.44 -11.25
C MET A 9 -67.96 19.47 -10.32
N ARG A 10 -67.20 18.34 -10.25
CA ARG A 10 -65.89 18.28 -9.65
C ARG A 10 -64.85 18.61 -10.73
N ALA A 11 -64.14 19.71 -10.56
CA ALA A 11 -62.94 20.04 -11.35
C ALA A 11 -61.76 19.29 -10.77
N ALA A 12 -61.13 18.42 -11.57
CA ALA A 12 -59.87 17.76 -11.25
C ALA A 12 -58.72 18.69 -11.69
N ALA A 13 -57.99 19.24 -10.69
CA ALA A 13 -56.74 19.96 -10.93
C ALA A 13 -55.59 18.94 -11.02
N GLY A 14 -55.08 18.71 -12.23
CA GLY A 14 -53.87 17.90 -12.45
C GLY A 14 -52.62 18.72 -12.10
N ALA A 15 -51.88 18.33 -11.05
CA ALA A 15 -50.57 18.88 -10.74
C ALA A 15 -49.52 18.17 -11.60
N LEU A 16 -48.94 18.88 -12.58
CA LEU A 16 -47.72 18.44 -13.28
C LEU A 16 -46.52 18.63 -12.33
N ALA A 17 -46.00 17.54 -11.78
CA ALA A 17 -44.71 17.54 -11.10
C ALA A 17 -43.59 17.52 -12.16
N LEU A 18 -42.95 18.67 -12.41
CA LEU A 18 -41.69 18.74 -13.15
C LEU A 18 -40.61 18.08 -12.28
N GLY A 19 -40.20 16.86 -12.62
CA GLY A 19 -39.04 16.19 -12.06
C GLY A 19 -37.76 16.90 -12.57
N ALA A 20 -37.16 17.76 -11.73
CA ALA A 20 -35.83 18.29 -11.99
C ALA A 20 -34.80 17.16 -11.78
N SER A 21 -34.37 16.52 -12.86
CA SER A 21 -33.22 15.62 -12.87
C SER A 21 -31.98 16.45 -12.57
N LEU A 22 -31.48 16.40 -11.34
CA LEU A 22 -30.19 16.96 -10.96
C LEU A 22 -29.10 16.13 -11.68
N PHE A 23 -28.64 16.60 -12.82
CA PHE A 23 -27.40 16.13 -13.43
C PHE A 23 -26.27 16.55 -12.50
N SER A 24 -25.71 15.59 -11.74
CA SER A 24 -24.44 15.78 -11.03
C SER A 24 -23.35 15.96 -12.07
N VAL A 25 -22.94 17.21 -12.32
CA VAL A 25 -21.73 17.49 -13.10
C VAL A 25 -20.56 17.00 -12.27
N PRO A 26 -19.67 16.14 -12.80
CA PRO A 26 -18.45 15.75 -12.07
C PRO A 26 -17.66 17.04 -11.76
N ALA A 27 -17.45 17.31 -10.49
CA ALA A 27 -16.57 18.41 -10.07
C ALA A 27 -15.14 17.98 -10.37
N PHE A 28 -14.54 18.56 -11.40
CA PHE A 28 -13.10 18.40 -11.65
C PHE A 28 -12.34 19.04 -10.48
N ALA A 29 -11.28 18.39 -10.02
CA ALA A 29 -10.41 18.98 -9.04
C ALA A 29 -9.77 20.27 -9.62
N ALA A 30 -9.72 21.32 -8.81
CA ALA A 30 -9.13 22.59 -9.26
C ALA A 30 -7.63 22.39 -9.58
N ALA A 31 -7.15 22.97 -10.69
CA ALA A 31 -5.74 22.96 -11.04
C ALA A 31 -4.90 23.58 -9.91
N THR A 32 -3.67 23.10 -9.74
CA THR A 32 -2.74 23.59 -8.73
C THR A 32 -2.35 25.02 -9.01
N THR A 33 -2.56 25.92 -8.02
CA THR A 33 -2.03 27.27 -8.07
C THR A 33 -0.60 27.28 -7.53
N TYR A 34 0.36 27.62 -8.38
CA TYR A 34 1.76 27.74 -7.98
C TYR A 34 2.13 29.18 -7.57
N PRO A 35 3.08 29.38 -6.60
CA PRO A 35 3.80 28.34 -5.88
C PRO A 35 2.89 27.56 -4.92
N VAL A 36 3.09 26.24 -4.88
CA VAL A 36 2.39 25.37 -3.93
C VAL A 36 3.38 24.88 -2.87
N THR A 37 2.94 24.82 -1.62
CA THR A 37 3.71 24.28 -0.49
C THR A 37 3.01 23.07 0.09
N ILE A 38 3.74 21.96 0.17
CA ILE A 38 3.30 20.68 0.75
C ILE A 38 4.05 20.44 2.05
N LYS A 39 3.34 20.07 3.11
CA LYS A 39 3.96 19.58 4.35
C LYS A 39 4.31 18.11 4.19
N ASN A 40 5.60 17.78 4.28
CA ASN A 40 6.08 16.42 4.08
C ASN A 40 7.12 16.04 5.13
N CYS A 41 6.83 15.04 5.95
CA CYS A 41 7.75 14.53 6.98
C CYS A 41 8.35 15.64 7.86
N GLY A 42 7.51 16.56 8.37
CA GLY A 42 7.93 17.65 9.23
C GLY A 42 8.61 18.85 8.53
N ARG A 43 8.64 18.85 7.18
CA ARG A 43 9.25 19.90 6.35
C ARG A 43 8.22 20.53 5.42
N ASP A 44 8.44 21.78 5.06
CA ASP A 44 7.68 22.48 4.02
C ASP A 44 8.46 22.38 2.69
N LEU A 45 7.83 21.79 1.68
CA LEU A 45 8.35 21.67 0.32
C LEU A 45 7.59 22.62 -0.60
N THR A 46 8.29 23.60 -1.17
CA THR A 46 7.65 24.60 -2.04
C THR A 46 8.05 24.38 -3.50
N PHE A 47 7.06 24.30 -4.37
CA PHE A 47 7.22 24.12 -5.81
C PHE A 47 6.72 25.38 -6.53
N ALA A 48 7.59 26.03 -7.29
CA ALA A 48 7.24 27.21 -8.08
C ALA A 48 6.42 26.87 -9.34
N ARG A 49 6.44 25.60 -9.75
CA ARG A 49 5.73 25.04 -10.90
C ARG A 49 5.68 23.51 -10.77
N ALA A 50 4.85 22.84 -11.58
CA ALA A 50 4.84 21.39 -11.69
C ALA A 50 6.21 20.83 -12.13
N PRO A 51 6.79 19.87 -11.39
CA PRO A 51 8.06 19.24 -11.78
C PRO A 51 7.95 18.53 -13.13
N GLN A 52 9.07 18.51 -13.86
CA GLN A 52 9.17 17.86 -15.17
C GLN A 52 10.19 16.73 -15.19
N ARG A 53 10.97 16.57 -14.12
CA ARG A 53 12.10 15.64 -14.06
C ARG A 53 12.20 14.99 -12.69
N ALA A 54 11.36 13.99 -12.45
CA ALA A 54 11.39 13.22 -11.21
C ALA A 54 12.45 12.12 -11.26
N VAL A 55 13.22 11.95 -10.18
CA VAL A 55 13.92 10.71 -9.88
C VAL A 55 13.21 10.05 -8.71
N SER A 56 12.87 8.76 -8.85
CA SER A 56 12.13 8.00 -7.82
C SER A 56 13.00 6.93 -7.20
N LEU A 57 13.18 7.01 -5.88
CA LEU A 57 13.96 6.10 -5.06
C LEU A 57 13.01 5.20 -4.24
N GLY A 58 12.48 4.20 -4.90
CA GLY A 58 11.55 3.23 -4.31
C GLY A 58 10.52 2.75 -5.31
N GLN A 59 10.23 1.46 -5.27
CA GLN A 59 9.27 0.85 -6.19
C GLN A 59 7.87 1.43 -6.00
N SER A 60 7.40 1.61 -4.76
CA SER A 60 6.06 2.12 -4.49
C SER A 60 5.85 3.54 -4.99
N THR A 61 6.76 4.47 -4.69
CA THR A 61 6.64 5.85 -5.17
C THR A 61 6.75 5.93 -6.69
N THR A 62 7.56 5.07 -7.32
CA THR A 62 7.65 4.95 -8.78
C THR A 62 6.31 4.50 -9.37
N GLU A 63 5.70 3.48 -8.80
CA GLU A 63 4.41 2.96 -9.26
C GLU A 63 3.29 3.97 -9.07
N ILE A 64 3.32 4.77 -8.00
CA ILE A 64 2.38 5.90 -7.83
C ILE A 64 2.56 6.93 -8.94
N LEU A 65 3.81 7.32 -9.28
CA LEU A 65 4.04 8.22 -10.41
C LEU A 65 3.49 7.66 -11.73
N TYR A 66 3.63 6.36 -11.96
CA TYR A 66 3.09 5.73 -13.16
C TYR A 66 1.54 5.71 -13.17
N LEU A 67 0.91 5.38 -12.05
CA LEU A 67 -0.55 5.45 -11.89
C LEU A 67 -1.09 6.86 -12.13
N LEU A 68 -0.34 7.89 -11.73
CA LEU A 68 -0.65 9.29 -12.00
C LEU A 68 -0.37 9.71 -13.46
N GLY A 69 0.17 8.80 -14.30
CA GLY A 69 0.49 9.06 -15.71
C GLY A 69 1.74 9.92 -15.89
N LEU A 70 2.70 9.86 -14.97
CA LEU A 70 3.90 10.69 -14.92
C LEU A 70 5.16 9.93 -15.37
N ALA A 71 5.02 8.78 -16.04
CA ALA A 71 6.17 8.01 -16.54
C ALA A 71 7.10 8.85 -17.43
N ASP A 72 6.55 9.70 -18.30
CA ASP A 72 7.34 10.58 -19.20
C ASP A 72 8.07 11.71 -18.45
N ARG A 73 7.63 12.02 -17.22
CA ARG A 73 8.31 12.98 -16.33
C ARG A 73 9.26 12.28 -15.35
N THR A 74 9.33 10.95 -15.34
CA THR A 74 10.24 10.17 -14.51
C THR A 74 11.52 9.91 -15.29
N VAL A 75 12.62 10.54 -14.86
CA VAL A 75 13.92 10.51 -15.60
C VAL A 75 14.92 9.52 -15.00
N GLY A 76 14.54 8.82 -13.94
CA GLY A 76 15.34 7.76 -13.30
C GLY A 76 14.60 7.09 -12.17
N THR A 77 14.84 5.80 -11.99
CA THR A 77 14.28 4.98 -10.89
C THR A 77 15.36 4.15 -10.24
N ALA A 78 15.17 3.82 -8.95
CA ALA A 78 16.01 2.87 -8.23
C ALA A 78 15.23 2.20 -7.10
N VAL A 79 15.85 1.25 -6.41
CA VAL A 79 15.27 0.51 -5.28
C VAL A 79 14.06 -0.31 -5.72
N TRP A 80 14.35 -1.32 -6.53
CA TRP A 80 13.37 -2.27 -7.03
C TRP A 80 13.45 -3.59 -6.26
N LEU A 81 12.31 -4.05 -5.78
CA LEU A 81 12.19 -5.26 -4.96
C LEU A 81 11.52 -6.42 -5.71
N GLY A 82 10.86 -6.13 -6.82
CA GLY A 82 10.17 -7.09 -7.66
C GLY A 82 9.73 -6.50 -9.00
N PRO A 83 8.92 -7.22 -9.79
CA PRO A 83 8.35 -6.73 -11.03
C PRO A 83 7.50 -5.46 -10.81
N VAL A 84 7.48 -4.57 -11.80
CA VAL A 84 6.58 -3.40 -11.81
C VAL A 84 5.11 -3.85 -11.86
N LEU A 85 4.19 -2.97 -11.46
CA LEU A 85 2.75 -3.18 -11.60
C LEU A 85 2.39 -3.63 -13.00
N LYS A 86 1.51 -4.64 -13.08
CA LYS A 86 0.98 -5.14 -14.35
C LYS A 86 0.37 -4.02 -15.18
N GLY A 87 0.73 -3.97 -16.46
CA GLY A 87 0.30 -2.94 -17.39
C GLY A 87 1.22 -1.71 -17.46
N TYR A 88 2.27 -1.66 -16.63
CA TYR A 88 3.26 -0.58 -16.65
C TYR A 88 4.66 -1.04 -17.12
N GLU A 89 4.80 -2.28 -17.61
CA GLU A 89 6.05 -2.86 -18.05
C GLU A 89 6.69 -2.04 -19.18
N GLU A 90 5.89 -1.65 -20.17
CA GLU A 90 6.37 -0.83 -21.31
C GLU A 90 6.79 0.57 -20.87
N ALA A 91 6.02 1.22 -20.00
CA ALA A 91 6.36 2.52 -19.44
C ALA A 91 7.65 2.44 -18.62
N ASN A 92 7.75 1.43 -17.74
CA ASN A 92 8.92 1.19 -16.91
C ASN A 92 10.18 0.89 -17.74
N ALA A 93 10.07 0.18 -18.85
CA ALA A 93 11.21 -0.14 -19.73
C ALA A 93 11.81 1.11 -20.40
N LYS A 94 11.04 2.19 -20.54
CA LYS A 94 11.50 3.47 -21.11
C LYS A 94 12.20 4.36 -20.10
N VAL A 95 11.99 4.12 -18.79
CA VAL A 95 12.59 4.91 -17.71
C VAL A 95 13.93 4.31 -17.29
N PRO A 96 15.03 5.07 -17.29
CA PRO A 96 16.32 4.55 -16.87
C PRO A 96 16.31 4.04 -15.43
N ARG A 97 16.71 2.80 -15.23
CA ARG A 97 16.96 2.23 -13.91
C ARG A 97 18.39 2.57 -13.49
N LEU A 98 18.55 3.38 -12.45
CA LEU A 98 19.85 3.85 -11.96
C LEU A 98 20.57 2.75 -11.17
N ALA A 99 19.80 1.98 -10.41
CA ALA A 99 20.27 0.82 -9.64
C ALA A 99 19.08 -0.07 -9.26
N ASP A 100 19.32 -1.36 -9.00
CA ASP A 100 18.32 -2.24 -8.37
C ASP A 100 18.22 -1.98 -6.86
N ASN A 101 19.33 -1.55 -6.27
CA ASN A 101 19.45 -1.12 -4.86
C ASN A 101 19.63 0.39 -4.79
N ASP A 102 20.41 0.84 -3.81
CA ASP A 102 20.73 2.25 -3.59
C ASP A 102 21.61 2.77 -4.72
N PRO A 103 21.17 3.80 -5.45
CA PRO A 103 22.01 4.45 -6.44
C PRO A 103 23.05 5.35 -5.75
N SER A 104 24.13 5.72 -6.43
CA SER A 104 24.99 6.78 -5.94
C SER A 104 24.32 8.15 -6.07
N PHE A 105 24.71 9.11 -5.20
CA PHE A 105 24.23 10.49 -5.27
C PHE A 105 24.46 11.10 -6.64
N GLU A 106 25.65 10.88 -7.20
CA GLU A 106 26.05 11.39 -8.53
C GLU A 106 25.14 10.83 -9.63
N SER A 107 24.75 9.54 -9.55
CA SER A 107 23.86 8.94 -10.55
C SER A 107 22.48 9.58 -10.52
N VAL A 108 22.00 9.97 -9.34
CA VAL A 108 20.73 10.68 -9.15
C VAL A 108 20.81 12.10 -9.71
N ILE A 109 21.79 12.90 -9.27
CA ILE A 109 21.91 14.31 -9.69
C ILE A 109 22.28 14.47 -11.17
N SER A 110 22.97 13.47 -11.77
CA SER A 110 23.28 13.48 -13.21
C SER A 110 22.02 13.51 -14.09
N ARG A 111 20.89 13.07 -13.56
CA ARG A 111 19.58 13.14 -14.23
C ARG A 111 18.98 14.55 -14.21
N LYS A 112 19.59 15.49 -13.47
CA LYS A 112 19.12 16.88 -13.29
C LYS A 112 17.65 16.89 -12.84
N PRO A 113 17.30 16.19 -11.74
CA PRO A 113 15.94 16.18 -11.24
C PRO A 113 15.53 17.55 -10.71
N ASP A 114 14.25 17.88 -10.83
CA ASP A 114 13.61 19.00 -10.15
C ASP A 114 12.72 18.54 -8.98
N ILE A 115 12.67 17.23 -8.75
CA ILE A 115 12.16 16.56 -7.55
C ILE A 115 12.80 15.17 -7.43
N VAL A 116 13.07 14.75 -6.18
CA VAL A 116 13.37 13.36 -5.84
C VAL A 116 12.25 12.85 -4.96
N THR A 117 11.60 11.73 -5.32
CA THR A 117 10.63 11.02 -4.49
C THR A 117 11.27 9.81 -3.85
N VAL A 118 10.99 9.56 -2.57
CA VAL A 118 11.69 8.55 -1.77
C VAL A 118 10.67 7.69 -1.02
N GLN A 119 10.74 6.38 -1.17
CA GLN A 119 9.91 5.44 -0.42
C GLN A 119 10.38 5.30 1.02
N PHE A 120 11.70 5.15 1.24
CA PHE A 120 12.27 4.88 2.55
C PHE A 120 13.18 6.01 3.00
N GLN A 121 12.94 6.56 4.19
CA GLN A 121 13.67 7.72 4.72
C GLN A 121 15.16 7.44 4.90
N TRP A 122 15.58 6.19 5.14
CA TRP A 122 17.01 5.87 5.30
C TRP A 122 17.87 6.18 4.07
N HIS A 123 17.26 6.29 2.86
CA HIS A 123 18.02 6.69 1.65
C HIS A 123 18.48 8.14 1.71
N VAL A 124 17.76 9.01 2.43
CA VAL A 124 17.98 10.46 2.44
C VAL A 124 18.07 11.07 3.85
N GLY A 125 18.06 10.24 4.88
CA GLY A 125 18.22 10.66 6.26
C GLY A 125 19.65 11.15 6.58
N PRO A 126 19.95 11.45 7.86
CA PRO A 126 21.28 11.96 8.27
C PRO A 126 22.46 11.05 7.90
N LYS A 127 22.21 9.76 7.76
CA LYS A 127 23.16 8.74 7.27
C LYS A 127 22.68 8.15 5.95
N GLY A 128 22.03 8.96 5.11
CA GLY A 128 21.39 8.51 3.89
C GLY A 128 22.32 7.73 2.97
N THR A 129 21.88 6.53 2.55
CA THR A 129 22.71 5.64 1.71
C THR A 129 22.85 6.20 0.30
N VAL A 130 21.96 7.09 -0.13
CA VAL A 130 22.00 7.74 -1.44
C VAL A 130 22.54 9.17 -1.31
N GLY A 131 22.11 9.89 -0.28
CA GLY A 131 22.52 11.27 0.00
C GLY A 131 21.69 11.80 1.16
N THR A 132 21.99 13.01 1.66
CA THR A 132 21.18 13.62 2.71
C THR A 132 20.23 14.65 2.13
N ILE A 133 19.15 14.93 2.86
CA ILE A 133 18.18 15.97 2.47
C ILE A 133 18.87 17.32 2.28
N GLU A 134 19.88 17.63 3.12
CA GLU A 134 20.67 18.85 3.04
C GLU A 134 21.49 18.92 1.75
N GLN A 135 22.12 17.80 1.34
CA GLN A 135 22.86 17.75 0.07
C GLN A 135 21.96 18.01 -1.14
N PHE A 136 20.74 17.49 -1.15
CA PHE A 136 19.76 17.80 -2.18
C PHE A 136 19.29 19.25 -2.11
N ALA A 137 19.07 19.78 -0.90
CA ALA A 137 18.63 21.16 -0.68
C ALA A 137 19.67 22.18 -1.16
N ASP A 138 20.97 21.92 -0.96
CA ASP A 138 22.09 22.74 -1.46
C ASP A 138 22.06 22.87 -3.00
N LEU A 139 21.56 21.82 -3.69
CA LEU A 139 21.33 21.78 -5.12
C LEU A 139 19.95 22.31 -5.54
N LYS A 140 19.13 22.78 -4.57
CA LYS A 140 17.73 23.23 -4.77
C LYS A 140 16.83 22.14 -5.34
N ILE A 141 17.09 20.90 -4.99
CA ILE A 141 16.29 19.73 -5.38
C ILE A 141 15.40 19.35 -4.18
N PRO A 142 14.08 19.56 -4.24
CA PRO A 142 13.17 19.11 -3.18
C PRO A 142 13.11 17.58 -3.11
N VAL A 143 13.12 17.06 -1.88
CA VAL A 143 12.99 15.62 -1.59
C VAL A 143 11.64 15.38 -0.93
N TYR A 144 10.77 14.67 -1.61
CA TYR A 144 9.48 14.19 -1.09
C TYR A 144 9.65 12.76 -0.56
N THR A 145 9.39 12.53 0.71
CA THR A 145 9.44 11.21 1.35
C THR A 145 8.04 10.66 1.54
N SER A 146 7.82 9.37 1.27
CA SER A 146 6.52 8.73 1.50
C SER A 146 6.04 8.96 2.94
N PRO A 147 4.82 9.47 3.16
CA PRO A 147 4.24 9.62 4.49
C PRO A 147 4.20 8.32 5.27
N SER A 148 4.07 7.19 4.59
CA SER A 148 4.07 5.87 5.22
C SER A 148 5.39 5.51 5.89
N ASP A 149 6.49 6.20 5.56
CA ASP A 149 7.82 5.95 6.14
C ASP A 149 8.29 7.04 7.12
N CYS A 150 7.46 8.03 7.43
CA CYS A 150 7.80 9.06 8.40
C CYS A 150 6.69 9.37 9.41
N ILE A 151 5.41 9.20 9.05
CA ILE A 151 4.30 9.45 9.97
C ILE A 151 4.05 8.20 10.81
N GLY A 152 4.06 8.36 12.13
CA GLY A 152 3.92 7.24 13.06
C GLY A 152 5.08 6.24 13.00
N LYS A 153 6.27 6.70 12.59
CA LYS A 153 7.49 5.89 12.50
C LYS A 153 8.68 6.68 13.06
N ASP A 154 9.42 6.10 13.98
CA ASP A 154 10.66 6.67 14.52
C ASP A 154 11.85 6.18 13.69
N ASN A 155 12.44 7.09 12.93
CA ASN A 155 13.60 6.86 12.10
C ASN A 155 14.91 7.42 12.73
N SER A 156 14.88 7.84 13.98
CA SER A 156 16.00 8.52 14.66
C SER A 156 17.24 7.63 14.82
N SER A 157 17.05 6.31 14.97
CA SER A 157 18.14 5.34 15.07
C SER A 157 18.80 5.00 13.73
N GLY A 158 18.24 5.45 12.63
CA GLY A 158 18.63 5.05 11.27
C GLY A 158 18.11 3.66 10.87
N GLY A 159 18.51 3.18 9.68
CA GLY A 159 17.96 1.95 9.12
C GLY A 159 16.47 2.08 8.80
N ASP A 160 15.71 0.98 8.92
CA ASP A 160 14.27 0.96 8.62
C ASP A 160 13.40 1.67 9.68
N GLY A 161 13.98 2.09 10.82
CA GLY A 161 13.24 2.72 11.91
C GLY A 161 12.28 1.77 12.64
N VAL A 162 11.45 2.34 13.51
CA VAL A 162 10.44 1.61 14.29
C VAL A 162 9.09 2.28 14.14
N ARG A 163 8.10 1.52 13.69
CA ARG A 163 6.73 2.04 13.58
C ARG A 163 6.08 2.06 14.96
N VAL A 164 5.66 3.24 15.38
CA VAL A 164 5.03 3.48 16.69
C VAL A 164 3.51 3.57 16.60
N ASP A 165 2.97 4.02 15.46
CA ASP A 165 1.54 4.05 15.19
C ASP A 165 1.17 3.01 14.12
N ALA A 166 -0.04 2.45 14.22
CA ALA A 166 -0.52 1.48 13.24
C ALA A 166 -0.58 2.09 11.82
N PHE A 167 -0.07 1.34 10.84
CA PHE A 167 -0.18 1.70 9.44
C PHE A 167 -1.65 1.83 9.01
N SER A 168 -1.91 2.81 8.17
CA SER A 168 -3.19 3.02 7.49
C SER A 168 -2.96 3.33 6.02
N MET A 169 -3.84 2.87 5.14
CA MET A 169 -3.86 3.25 3.73
C MET A 169 -4.06 4.75 3.51
N ASP A 170 -4.54 5.49 4.52
CA ASP A 170 -4.65 6.95 4.43
C ASP A 170 -3.30 7.63 4.20
N LEU A 171 -2.19 7.03 4.68
CA LEU A 171 -0.83 7.54 4.43
C LEU A 171 -0.45 7.39 2.94
N ILE A 172 -0.88 6.31 2.30
CA ILE A 172 -0.69 6.09 0.86
C ILE A 172 -1.61 7.02 0.06
N TYR A 173 -2.86 7.20 0.50
CA TYR A 173 -3.77 8.15 -0.15
C TYR A 173 -3.27 9.59 -0.01
N GLN A 174 -2.62 9.94 1.10
CA GLN A 174 -1.94 11.23 1.26
C GLN A 174 -0.79 11.36 0.25
N GLU A 175 0.09 10.35 0.12
CA GLU A 175 1.17 10.37 -0.87
C GLU A 175 0.64 10.59 -2.30
N ILE A 176 -0.43 9.89 -2.68
CA ILE A 176 -1.06 10.04 -3.99
C ILE A 176 -1.58 11.47 -4.19
N ARG A 177 -2.27 12.06 -3.18
CA ARG A 177 -2.78 13.43 -3.26
C ARG A 177 -1.67 14.46 -3.31
N ASP A 178 -0.66 14.33 -2.46
CA ASP A 178 0.47 15.25 -2.41
C ASP A 178 1.19 15.27 -3.76
N LEU A 179 1.52 14.08 -4.31
CA LEU A 179 2.16 13.98 -5.62
C LEU A 179 1.25 14.48 -6.74
N ALA A 180 -0.04 14.16 -6.70
CA ALA A 180 -1.00 14.66 -7.68
C ALA A 180 -1.09 16.20 -7.66
N GLN A 181 -1.07 16.81 -6.48
CA GLN A 181 -1.06 18.26 -6.32
C GLN A 181 0.27 18.88 -6.79
N ILE A 182 1.41 18.27 -6.41
CA ILE A 182 2.74 18.72 -6.84
C ILE A 182 2.88 18.73 -8.38
N PHE A 183 2.31 17.72 -9.04
CA PHE A 183 2.42 17.55 -10.51
C PHE A 183 1.23 18.08 -11.30
N ASP A 184 0.21 18.67 -10.65
CA ASP A 184 -1.01 19.21 -11.28
C ASP A 184 -1.82 18.13 -12.03
N VAL A 185 -2.09 17.02 -11.35
CA VAL A 185 -2.85 15.86 -11.88
C VAL A 185 -3.87 15.32 -10.86
N GLN A 186 -4.52 16.20 -10.10
CA GLN A 186 -5.39 15.85 -8.96
C GLN A 186 -6.54 14.91 -9.34
N ASP A 187 -7.16 15.10 -10.51
CA ASP A 187 -8.24 14.23 -10.98
C ASP A 187 -7.79 12.77 -11.13
N LYS A 188 -6.55 12.56 -11.61
CA LYS A 188 -5.94 11.22 -11.67
C LYS A 188 -5.68 10.66 -10.29
N GLY A 189 -5.21 11.50 -9.36
CA GLY A 189 -4.99 11.12 -7.96
C GLY A 189 -6.26 10.61 -7.30
N GLU A 190 -7.35 11.34 -7.39
CA GLU A 190 -8.64 10.92 -6.82
C GLU A 190 -9.21 9.69 -7.53
N THR A 191 -8.98 9.54 -8.84
CA THR A 191 -9.37 8.33 -9.58
C THR A 191 -8.63 7.08 -9.05
N VAL A 192 -7.30 7.18 -8.85
CA VAL A 192 -6.50 6.09 -8.29
C VAL A 192 -6.96 5.73 -6.88
N ILE A 193 -7.18 6.74 -6.02
CA ILE A 193 -7.66 6.53 -4.65
C ILE A 193 -9.04 5.86 -4.63
N ALA A 194 -9.95 6.30 -5.50
CA ALA A 194 -11.29 5.71 -5.60
C ALA A 194 -11.22 4.24 -6.02
N ASP A 195 -10.36 3.89 -6.99
CA ASP A 195 -10.13 2.50 -7.41
C ASP A 195 -9.59 1.65 -6.26
N LEU A 196 -8.53 2.09 -5.58
CA LEU A 196 -7.94 1.36 -4.45
C LEU A 196 -8.96 1.11 -3.33
N LYS A 197 -9.78 2.12 -2.99
CA LYS A 197 -10.86 1.99 -1.99
C LYS A 197 -11.96 1.01 -2.44
N ALA A 198 -12.34 1.05 -3.72
CA ALA A 198 -13.35 0.14 -4.26
C ALA A 198 -12.86 -1.31 -4.24
N ARG A 199 -11.60 -1.54 -4.58
CA ARG A 199 -10.95 -2.87 -4.54
C ARG A 199 -10.88 -3.41 -3.11
N GLU A 200 -10.44 -2.59 -2.15
CA GLU A 200 -10.45 -2.98 -0.73
C GLU A 200 -11.86 -3.35 -0.26
N GLN A 201 -12.86 -2.54 -0.60
CA GLN A 201 -14.25 -2.80 -0.22
C GLN A 201 -14.77 -4.11 -0.84
N ALA A 202 -14.48 -4.39 -2.10
CA ALA A 202 -14.87 -5.63 -2.76
C ALA A 202 -14.23 -6.85 -2.09
N ALA A 203 -12.94 -6.78 -1.77
CA ALA A 203 -12.25 -7.86 -1.05
C ALA A 203 -12.84 -8.11 0.35
N ARG A 204 -13.14 -7.05 1.11
CA ARG A 204 -13.83 -7.15 2.40
C ARG A 204 -15.19 -7.85 2.29
N GLN A 205 -15.97 -7.49 1.27
CA GLN A 205 -17.28 -8.11 1.03
C GLN A 205 -17.16 -9.59 0.69
N LYS A 206 -16.16 -9.98 -0.10
CA LYS A 206 -15.90 -11.37 -0.49
C LYS A 206 -15.77 -12.32 0.70
N VAL A 207 -15.15 -11.85 1.79
CA VAL A 207 -14.90 -12.66 3.00
C VAL A 207 -15.75 -12.27 4.21
N ALA A 208 -16.80 -11.49 4.01
CA ALA A 208 -17.64 -10.98 5.12
C ALA A 208 -18.20 -12.08 6.02
N SER A 209 -18.51 -13.28 5.48
CA SER A 209 -19.01 -14.44 6.25
C SER A 209 -17.94 -15.06 7.16
N ALA A 210 -16.66 -14.83 6.90
CA ALA A 210 -15.52 -15.31 7.68
C ALA A 210 -15.04 -14.31 8.73
N ASN A 211 -15.62 -13.10 8.78
CA ASN A 211 -15.22 -12.02 9.68
C ASN A 211 -15.25 -12.47 11.15
N GLY A 212 -14.14 -12.27 11.86
CA GLY A 212 -13.96 -12.61 13.27
C GLY A 212 -13.81 -14.11 13.57
N LYS A 213 -13.92 -14.99 12.57
CA LYS A 213 -13.84 -16.45 12.74
C LYS A 213 -12.44 -17.01 12.46
N LEU A 214 -11.60 -16.25 11.78
CA LEU A 214 -10.28 -16.70 11.36
C LEU A 214 -9.18 -16.05 12.17
N SER A 215 -8.05 -16.77 12.28
CA SER A 215 -6.80 -16.25 12.79
C SER A 215 -5.68 -16.54 11.81
N ALA A 216 -4.67 -15.65 11.77
CA ALA A 216 -3.53 -15.83 10.89
C ALA A 216 -2.22 -15.41 11.55
N VAL A 217 -1.13 -15.93 10.99
CA VAL A 217 0.22 -15.41 11.15
C VAL A 217 0.79 -15.12 9.77
N PHE A 218 1.51 -14.01 9.63
CA PHE A 218 2.27 -13.68 8.43
C PHE A 218 3.75 -13.91 8.70
N TRP A 219 4.35 -14.82 7.97
CA TRP A 219 5.78 -15.10 7.99
C TRP A 219 6.48 -14.37 6.85
N PHE A 220 7.19 -13.30 7.18
CA PHE A 220 7.93 -12.53 6.18
C PHE A 220 9.23 -13.21 5.78
N SER A 221 10.15 -13.36 6.73
CA SER A 221 11.50 -13.93 6.51
C SER A 221 12.07 -14.52 7.80
N SER A 222 13.21 -15.18 7.69
CA SER A 222 14.08 -15.58 8.81
C SER A 222 15.49 -15.85 8.30
N ALA A 223 16.49 -15.78 9.16
CA ALA A 223 17.90 -16.03 8.80
C ALA A 223 18.10 -17.43 8.20
N ASN A 224 17.37 -18.42 8.72
CA ASN A 224 17.18 -19.74 8.16
C ASN A 224 15.77 -20.22 8.56
N PRO A 225 15.21 -21.27 7.92
CA PRO A 225 13.84 -21.69 8.18
C PRO A 225 13.53 -22.07 9.63
N ALA A 226 14.50 -22.69 10.33
CA ALA A 226 14.34 -23.13 11.72
C ALA A 226 14.61 -22.01 12.75
N ALA A 227 15.15 -20.86 12.34
CA ALA A 227 15.31 -19.72 13.22
C ALA A 227 13.94 -19.05 13.48
N ASP A 228 13.85 -18.33 14.58
CA ASP A 228 12.68 -17.55 14.91
C ASP A 228 12.33 -16.62 13.75
N PRO A 229 11.10 -16.73 13.20
CA PRO A 229 10.70 -15.96 12.02
C PRO A 229 10.39 -14.50 12.37
N TYR A 230 10.67 -13.60 11.43
CA TYR A 230 10.07 -12.28 11.41
C TYR A 230 8.60 -12.42 11.00
N VAL A 231 7.71 -12.16 11.94
CA VAL A 231 6.27 -12.26 11.75
C VAL A 231 5.60 -10.90 11.89
N ALA A 232 4.44 -10.74 11.29
CA ALA A 232 3.75 -9.47 11.36
C ALA A 232 3.13 -9.22 12.73
N GLY A 233 3.50 -8.11 13.37
CA GLY A 233 2.78 -7.55 14.50
C GLY A 233 1.59 -6.70 14.05
N ARG A 234 1.07 -5.87 14.96
CA ARG A 234 -0.16 -5.08 14.73
C ARG A 234 0.05 -3.83 13.88
N ASN A 235 1.22 -3.19 13.99
CA ASN A 235 1.42 -1.85 13.43
C ASN A 235 1.84 -1.83 11.96
N GLY A 236 2.28 -2.96 11.38
CA GLY A 236 2.68 -3.05 9.99
C GLY A 236 1.52 -3.19 8.99
N ALA A 237 1.84 -3.18 7.71
CA ALA A 237 0.86 -3.38 6.62
C ALA A 237 0.09 -4.71 6.73
N PRO A 238 0.70 -5.86 7.09
CA PRO A 238 -0.08 -7.09 7.29
C PRO A 238 -1.07 -7.01 8.45
N GLY A 239 -0.76 -6.23 9.50
CA GLY A 239 -1.71 -5.92 10.58
C GLY A 239 -2.95 -5.20 10.03
N TYR A 240 -2.73 -4.23 9.12
CA TYR A 240 -3.82 -3.56 8.41
C TYR A 240 -4.61 -4.54 7.52
N VAL A 241 -3.94 -5.40 6.74
CA VAL A 241 -4.56 -6.43 5.88
C VAL A 241 -5.48 -7.33 6.71
N MET A 242 -4.97 -7.88 7.82
CA MET A 242 -5.76 -8.73 8.72
C MET A 242 -6.96 -7.99 9.29
N LYS A 243 -6.77 -6.76 9.77
CA LYS A 243 -7.86 -5.91 10.29
C LYS A 243 -8.91 -5.62 9.20
N ALA A 244 -8.47 -5.33 7.97
CA ALA A 244 -9.36 -5.06 6.85
C ALA A 244 -10.27 -6.24 6.52
N LEU A 245 -9.76 -7.46 6.60
CA LEU A 245 -10.49 -8.71 6.31
C LEU A 245 -11.16 -9.33 7.56
N GLY A 246 -11.06 -8.68 8.72
CA GLY A 246 -11.63 -9.20 9.97
C GLY A 246 -10.96 -10.48 10.47
N ILE A 247 -9.66 -10.63 10.22
CA ILE A 247 -8.84 -11.77 10.65
C ILE A 247 -8.11 -11.39 11.93
N ARG A 248 -8.12 -12.26 12.92
CA ARG A 248 -7.37 -12.07 14.16
C ARG A 248 -5.89 -12.37 13.91
N ASN A 249 -5.02 -11.40 14.17
CA ASN A 249 -3.58 -11.64 14.26
C ASN A 249 -3.31 -12.44 15.55
N ILE A 250 -2.58 -13.56 15.46
CA ILE A 250 -2.16 -14.31 16.66
C ILE A 250 -0.98 -13.65 17.38
N ILE A 251 -0.31 -12.69 16.73
CA ILE A 251 0.85 -11.97 17.26
C ILE A 251 0.36 -10.66 17.90
N GLU A 252 0.51 -10.57 19.21
CA GLU A 252 0.01 -9.42 19.99
C GLU A 252 1.02 -8.29 20.15
N SER A 253 2.17 -8.35 19.47
CA SER A 253 3.18 -7.29 19.46
C SER A 253 2.70 -6.07 18.66
N ASP A 254 3.03 -4.88 19.13
CA ASP A 254 2.86 -3.62 18.40
C ASP A 254 4.02 -3.36 17.41
N GLU A 255 5.13 -4.08 17.52
CA GLU A 255 6.20 -4.01 16.54
C GLU A 255 5.69 -4.37 15.13
N GLU A 256 6.30 -3.79 14.11
CA GLU A 256 5.95 -4.09 12.71
C GLU A 256 6.34 -5.53 12.35
N TRP A 257 7.55 -5.95 12.74
CA TRP A 257 8.14 -7.25 12.45
C TRP A 257 8.82 -7.88 13.67
N PRO A 258 8.08 -8.27 14.72
CA PRO A 258 8.68 -8.99 15.86
C PRO A 258 9.20 -10.36 15.44
N THR A 259 10.19 -10.86 16.19
CA THR A 259 10.70 -12.22 16.07
C THR A 259 10.02 -13.11 17.09
N ILE A 260 9.33 -14.16 16.66
CA ILE A 260 8.54 -15.06 17.53
C ILE A 260 8.87 -16.53 17.23
N GLY A 261 9.20 -17.30 18.25
CA GLY A 261 9.56 -18.72 18.09
C GLY A 261 8.42 -19.59 17.57
N TRP A 262 8.78 -20.62 16.78
CA TRP A 262 7.82 -21.54 16.14
C TRP A 262 6.93 -22.28 17.14
N GLU A 263 7.44 -22.61 18.34
CA GLU A 263 6.65 -23.25 19.40
C GLU A 263 5.50 -22.36 19.88
N THR A 264 5.73 -21.04 19.96
CA THR A 264 4.70 -20.07 20.33
C THR A 264 3.64 -19.97 19.23
N ILE A 265 4.07 -19.93 17.96
CA ILE A 265 3.17 -19.90 16.80
C ILE A 265 2.34 -21.19 16.74
N ALA A 266 2.98 -22.35 16.91
CA ALA A 266 2.30 -23.65 16.90
C ALA A 266 1.31 -23.81 18.07
N LYS A 267 1.65 -23.32 19.26
CA LYS A 267 0.73 -23.31 20.41
C LYS A 267 -0.50 -22.44 20.14
N ALA A 268 -0.36 -21.36 19.42
CA ALA A 268 -1.49 -20.48 19.06
C ALA A 268 -2.34 -21.06 17.92
N ASP A 269 -1.82 -22.02 17.17
CA ASP A 269 -2.43 -22.79 16.07
C ASP A 269 -3.27 -21.90 15.13
N PRO A 270 -2.64 -20.99 14.35
CA PRO A 270 -3.38 -20.11 13.47
C PRO A 270 -4.18 -20.90 12.42
N ALA A 271 -5.36 -20.41 12.08
CA ALA A 271 -6.20 -21.02 11.03
C ALA A 271 -5.56 -20.93 9.65
N ILE A 272 -4.72 -19.90 9.42
CA ILE A 272 -4.03 -19.62 8.16
C ILE A 272 -2.59 -19.19 8.46
N ILE A 273 -1.63 -19.70 7.67
CA ILE A 273 -0.27 -19.18 7.61
C ILE A 273 -0.13 -18.44 6.28
N VAL A 274 0.28 -17.18 6.32
CA VAL A 274 0.60 -16.40 5.13
C VAL A 274 2.11 -16.32 5.01
N ALA A 275 2.68 -16.88 3.94
CA ALA A 275 4.10 -16.93 3.70
C ALA A 275 4.52 -15.94 2.60
N ALA A 276 5.49 -15.07 2.89
CA ALA A 276 6.01 -14.14 1.91
C ALA A 276 6.80 -14.87 0.82
N ARG A 277 6.45 -14.62 -0.45
CA ARG A 277 7.25 -14.99 -1.62
C ARG A 277 8.11 -13.81 -2.02
N MET A 278 9.40 -14.03 -2.19
CA MET A 278 10.37 -13.02 -2.57
C MET A 278 11.10 -13.42 -3.86
N ASP A 279 11.11 -12.54 -4.84
CA ASP A 279 11.92 -12.71 -6.05
C ASP A 279 13.39 -12.39 -5.73
N ARG A 280 13.62 -11.37 -4.92
CA ARG A 280 14.93 -10.97 -4.42
C ARG A 280 15.16 -11.57 -3.04
N ARG A 281 16.09 -12.51 -2.94
CA ARG A 281 16.33 -13.32 -1.75
C ARG A 281 17.59 -12.86 -1.05
N ARG A 282 17.50 -12.61 0.25
CA ARG A 282 18.62 -12.30 1.13
C ARG A 282 19.01 -13.50 1.99
N TYR A 283 18.02 -14.28 2.38
CA TYR A 283 18.17 -15.45 3.25
C TYR A 283 17.60 -16.70 2.58
N PRO A 284 18.06 -17.92 2.96
CA PRO A 284 17.44 -19.16 2.48
C PRO A 284 15.93 -19.24 2.72
N ALA A 285 15.47 -18.69 3.85
CA ALA A 285 14.05 -18.66 4.18
C ALA A 285 13.23 -17.65 3.34
N ASP A 286 13.84 -16.88 2.45
CA ASP A 286 13.11 -16.01 1.50
C ASP A 286 12.57 -16.82 0.31
N ASP A 287 13.12 -18.03 0.10
CA ASP A 287 12.61 -18.96 -0.91
C ASP A 287 11.31 -19.61 -0.42
N ILE A 288 10.22 -19.40 -1.17
CA ILE A 288 8.90 -19.95 -0.82
C ILE A 288 8.90 -21.47 -0.77
N ALA A 289 9.66 -22.15 -1.65
CA ALA A 289 9.76 -23.60 -1.63
C ALA A 289 10.44 -24.10 -0.35
N VAL A 290 11.46 -23.39 0.13
CA VAL A 290 12.15 -23.69 1.40
C VAL A 290 11.21 -23.50 2.58
N LYS A 291 10.38 -22.43 2.59
CA LYS A 291 9.34 -22.23 3.61
C LYS A 291 8.34 -23.40 3.64
N HIS A 292 7.79 -23.77 2.49
CA HIS A 292 6.85 -24.90 2.40
C HIS A 292 7.46 -26.21 2.87
N GLN A 293 8.71 -26.50 2.46
CA GLN A 293 9.41 -27.70 2.89
C GLN A 293 9.58 -27.73 4.40
N PHE A 294 10.04 -26.62 5.00
CA PHE A 294 10.21 -26.50 6.44
C PHE A 294 8.88 -26.73 7.18
N LEU A 295 7.82 -26.02 6.81
CA LEU A 295 6.49 -26.15 7.45
C LEU A 295 6.00 -27.61 7.45
N LYS A 296 6.29 -28.37 6.39
CA LYS A 296 5.84 -29.77 6.25
C LYS A 296 6.70 -30.80 6.98
N THR A 297 8.00 -30.49 7.21
CA THR A 297 8.95 -31.49 7.73
C THR A 297 9.44 -31.23 9.15
N ASP A 298 9.33 -30.00 9.63
CA ASP A 298 9.72 -29.68 10.99
C ASP A 298 8.74 -30.31 12.01
N PRO A 299 9.24 -30.91 13.11
CA PRO A 299 8.40 -31.64 14.08
C PRO A 299 7.34 -30.80 14.76
N VAL A 300 7.53 -29.49 14.87
CA VAL A 300 6.61 -28.56 15.52
C VAL A 300 5.61 -28.00 14.50
N THR A 301 6.10 -27.43 13.41
CA THR A 301 5.26 -26.73 12.43
C THR A 301 4.34 -27.67 11.64
N SER A 302 4.79 -28.92 11.37
CA SER A 302 3.99 -29.94 10.66
C SER A 302 2.73 -30.38 11.44
N LEU A 303 2.69 -30.10 12.74
CA LEU A 303 1.53 -30.41 13.60
C LEU A 303 0.45 -29.33 13.57
N MET A 304 0.75 -28.12 13.11
CA MET A 304 -0.22 -27.03 13.03
C MET A 304 -1.37 -27.38 12.08
N THR A 305 -2.59 -27.00 12.48
CA THR A 305 -3.82 -27.23 11.71
C THR A 305 -3.71 -26.62 10.30
N ALA A 306 -3.18 -25.41 10.18
CA ALA A 306 -2.99 -24.73 8.90
C ALA A 306 -2.10 -25.52 7.93
N VAL A 307 -1.06 -26.19 8.43
CA VAL A 307 -0.15 -27.01 7.61
C VAL A 307 -0.83 -28.33 7.20
N LYS A 308 -1.46 -29.03 8.14
CA LYS A 308 -2.16 -30.31 7.88
C LYS A 308 -3.30 -30.16 6.86
N GLU A 309 -4.01 -29.03 6.94
CA GLU A 309 -5.17 -28.77 6.09
C GLU A 309 -4.82 -27.93 4.84
N ASN A 310 -3.52 -27.78 4.55
CA ASN A 310 -3.00 -27.02 3.40
C ASN A 310 -3.54 -25.58 3.32
N ARG A 311 -3.62 -24.90 4.47
CA ARG A 311 -4.04 -23.50 4.59
C ARG A 311 -2.83 -22.56 4.71
N VAL A 312 -1.82 -22.81 3.88
CA VAL A 312 -0.66 -21.94 3.72
C VAL A 312 -0.85 -21.13 2.45
N VAL A 313 -0.92 -19.81 2.59
CA VAL A 313 -1.18 -18.87 1.50
C VAL A 313 0.11 -18.13 1.15
N ASP A 314 0.51 -18.19 -0.11
CA ASP A 314 1.69 -17.48 -0.60
C ASP A 314 1.29 -16.09 -1.07
N LEU A 315 1.86 -15.05 -0.46
CA LEU A 315 1.70 -13.68 -0.93
C LEU A 315 3.03 -13.08 -1.36
N ASP A 316 2.99 -12.20 -2.34
CA ASP A 316 4.14 -11.39 -2.71
C ASP A 316 4.57 -10.50 -1.53
N ALA A 317 5.85 -10.50 -1.17
CA ALA A 317 6.38 -9.73 -0.06
C ALA A 317 6.11 -8.21 -0.21
N GLN A 318 5.98 -7.70 -1.45
CA GLN A 318 5.64 -6.30 -1.69
C GLN A 318 4.25 -5.94 -1.16
N THR A 319 3.32 -6.89 -1.12
CA THR A 319 1.97 -6.69 -0.57
C THR A 319 1.95 -6.61 0.95
N MET A 320 3.05 -6.99 1.59
CA MET A 320 3.23 -6.95 3.04
C MET A 320 3.96 -5.69 3.54
N ASN A 321 4.38 -4.81 2.63
CA ASN A 321 5.00 -3.53 2.95
C ASN A 321 3.96 -2.39 2.91
N PRO A 322 4.19 -1.27 3.63
CA PRO A 322 3.33 -0.09 3.61
C PRO A 322 3.37 0.63 2.26
N THR A 323 2.68 0.10 1.26
CA THR A 323 2.70 0.53 -0.14
C THR A 323 1.30 0.49 -0.76
N ILE A 324 1.17 0.96 -2.00
CA ILE A 324 -0.07 0.78 -2.78
C ILE A 324 -0.43 -0.69 -2.97
N ARG A 325 0.56 -1.59 -2.96
CA ARG A 325 0.37 -3.04 -3.11
C ARG A 325 -0.22 -3.72 -1.89
N THR A 326 -0.39 -3.01 -0.77
CA THR A 326 -1.16 -3.50 0.37
C THR A 326 -2.59 -3.91 -0.06
N ILE A 327 -3.18 -3.18 -1.03
CA ILE A 327 -4.50 -3.54 -1.58
C ILE A 327 -4.44 -4.85 -2.37
N ASP A 328 -3.39 -5.08 -3.16
CA ASP A 328 -3.19 -6.36 -3.86
C ASP A 328 -3.10 -7.52 -2.84
N GLY A 329 -2.46 -7.28 -1.69
CA GLY A 329 -2.39 -8.25 -0.58
C GLY A 329 -3.75 -8.55 0.05
N ILE A 330 -4.59 -7.53 0.23
CA ILE A 330 -5.96 -7.68 0.73
C ILE A 330 -6.79 -8.53 -0.25
N GLU A 331 -6.71 -8.24 -1.55
CA GLU A 331 -7.43 -8.99 -2.60
C GLU A 331 -6.96 -10.45 -2.66
N ALA A 332 -5.65 -10.66 -2.76
CA ALA A 332 -5.08 -12.00 -2.88
C ALA A 332 -5.39 -12.88 -1.66
N LEU A 333 -5.34 -12.31 -0.44
CA LEU A 333 -5.71 -13.05 0.76
C LEU A 333 -7.21 -13.32 0.83
N ALA A 334 -8.05 -12.36 0.41
CA ALA A 334 -9.51 -12.57 0.36
C ALA A 334 -9.87 -13.65 -0.66
N ASP A 335 -9.19 -13.71 -1.80
CA ASP A 335 -9.38 -14.75 -2.82
C ASP A 335 -8.99 -16.12 -2.28
N ALA A 336 -7.81 -16.22 -1.66
CA ALA A 336 -7.35 -17.45 -1.03
C ALA A 336 -8.33 -17.95 0.05
N ILE A 337 -8.83 -17.06 0.91
CA ILE A 337 -9.81 -17.41 1.95
C ILE A 337 -11.13 -17.92 1.34
N ALA A 338 -11.58 -17.33 0.24
CA ALA A 338 -12.80 -17.77 -0.44
C ALA A 338 -12.67 -19.18 -1.05
N GLU A 339 -11.45 -19.57 -1.44
CA GLU A 339 -11.12 -20.89 -1.99
C GLU A 339 -10.86 -21.94 -0.91
N LEU A 340 -10.43 -21.51 0.30
CA LEU A 340 -10.16 -22.43 1.40
C LEU A 340 -11.44 -23.04 1.92
N SER A 341 -11.45 -24.37 2.11
CA SER A 341 -12.49 -25.11 2.82
C SER A 341 -12.39 -24.81 4.33
N LEU A 342 -12.94 -23.69 4.75
CA LEU A 342 -12.92 -23.29 6.16
C LEU A 342 -14.09 -23.94 6.92
N PRO A 343 -13.93 -24.35 8.20
CA PRO A 343 -15.04 -24.79 9.02
C PRO A 343 -16.06 -23.67 9.14
N ARG A 344 -17.33 -23.99 8.89
CA ARG A 344 -18.45 -23.07 8.98
C ARG A 344 -18.84 -22.79 10.43
#